data_66f76885d56caed41e6b99948b8cb063
#
_entry.id   66f76885d56caed41e6b99948b8cb063
#
_cell.length_a   1.000
_cell.length_b   1.000
_cell.length_c   1.000
_cell.angle_alpha   90.00
_cell.angle_beta   90.00
_cell.angle_gamma   90.00
#
_symmetry.space_group_name_H-M   'P 1'
#
loop_
_entity.id
_entity.type
_entity.pdbx_description
1 polymer ?
#
loop_
_entity_poly.entity_id
_entity_poly.type
_entity_poly.pdbx_seq_one_letter_code
_entity_poly.pdbx_strand_id
1 'polypeptide(L)'
;MRSRLGHALGLAVLVLGGALSALSGAAPARAAEAYDFPSGYEGYHNYAEMVADIDAEVAAHPKIIKKFSIGKSYEGRDIWAVKISSNVNVDASEPEVLFEAMHHAREHLAGEEALHMIHLLVDNYRSSPANQTTDLQRRVSAIVKSREIFIVPMVNPDGAEYDISSGTGFQDWRKNRQPTPGSSKIGTDLNRNWGYMWGCCGGSSGKPGNIIYRGPKPWSAPEVRALRDFVLSRVINGRQQITEAISWHTFNEQVMWPYGYTKADLPRTMTADDLAAFQALGTQMADRNGYTAQQLSDLYITDGDATDWFYGDQRIFAFTIEMYPTDAVPEPRGFYPPDSVIDSETTRNDDTVLYFLEQAGCPYAAAGLGATDCGPLYDDFEAARGWQINPSGTDTATKGAFQRAIPQTSADSGGVKQLAYGYSGQAALVTGAKAGAKAGSNDLDGGVTSARSPAVQLGTSGSTGWTLDFRYTFAHDARSSAADYLRVSVNGTTVFEADGSATNANAAWTEATVNLDAFAGQQVRVLVQAADGGPDSLV
;
A
#
# COMPACT_ATOMS: atom_id res chain seq x y z
N MET A 1 62.98 -14.33 42.60
CA MET A 1 63.41 -15.49 43.40
C MET A 1 62.38 -16.59 43.23
N ARG A 2 62.83 -17.70 42.66
CA ARG A 2 62.44 -19.12 42.83
C ARG A 2 60.95 -19.45 43.06
N SER A 3 60.29 -20.06 42.10
CA SER A 3 60.20 -21.48 41.72
C SER A 3 59.33 -22.34 42.65
N ARG A 4 58.32 -23.01 42.13
CA ARG A 4 58.28 -24.43 41.89
C ARG A 4 56.92 -24.95 41.39
N LEU A 5 57.02 -25.85 40.45
CA LEU A 5 56.03 -26.77 39.90
C LEU A 5 55.27 -27.57 40.98
N GLY A 6 54.04 -27.90 40.68
CA GLY A 6 53.29 -28.99 41.31
C GLY A 6 52.33 -29.60 40.29
N HIS A 7 52.65 -30.79 39.80
CA HIS A 7 51.80 -31.63 38.95
C HIS A 7 50.76 -32.33 39.84
N ALA A 8 49.50 -32.28 39.43
CA ALA A 8 48.51 -33.21 39.92
C ALA A 8 47.75 -33.82 38.74
N LEU A 9 47.90 -35.12 38.54
CA LEU A 9 47.11 -35.96 37.65
C LEU A 9 45.67 -35.98 38.18
N GLY A 10 44.72 -35.70 37.34
CA GLY A 10 43.30 -35.89 37.58
C GLY A 10 42.67 -36.71 36.46
N LEU A 11 42.11 -37.82 36.84
CA LEU A 11 41.48 -38.86 36.03
C LEU A 11 40.33 -38.31 35.18
N ALA A 12 40.39 -38.50 33.87
CA ALA A 12 39.29 -38.19 32.95
C ALA A 12 38.32 -39.39 32.93
N VAL A 13 37.09 -39.15 33.44
CA VAL A 13 35.96 -40.07 33.24
C VAL A 13 35.27 -39.65 31.95
N LEU A 14 35.40 -40.48 30.90
CA LEU A 14 34.60 -40.35 29.69
C LEU A 14 33.17 -40.82 29.96
N VAL A 15 32.23 -39.86 30.00
CA VAL A 15 30.79 -40.17 29.92
C VAL A 15 30.41 -40.04 28.44
N LEU A 16 30.24 -41.16 27.75
CA LEU A 16 29.59 -41.23 26.45
C LEU A 16 28.09 -40.93 26.62
N GLY A 17 27.71 -39.67 26.48
CA GLY A 17 26.32 -39.26 26.30
C GLY A 17 25.94 -39.38 24.84
N GLY A 18 25.24 -40.45 24.47
CA GLY A 18 24.66 -40.60 23.15
C GLY A 18 23.57 -39.53 22.93
N ALA A 19 23.89 -38.48 22.19
CA ALA A 19 22.89 -37.57 21.66
C ALA A 19 22.16 -38.25 20.49
N LEU A 20 20.97 -38.77 20.71
CA LEU A 20 20.04 -39.06 19.65
C LEU A 20 19.64 -37.72 18.99
N SER A 21 20.32 -37.38 17.93
CA SER A 21 19.83 -36.34 17.00
C SER A 21 18.60 -36.89 16.31
N ALA A 22 17.43 -36.42 16.75
CA ALA A 22 16.20 -36.59 15.99
C ALA A 22 16.39 -35.78 14.67
N LEU A 23 16.79 -36.45 13.61
CA LEU A 23 16.63 -35.99 12.26
C LEU A 23 15.11 -35.87 12.02
N SER A 24 14.58 -34.67 12.23
CA SER A 24 13.30 -34.31 11.63
C SER A 24 13.50 -34.31 10.13
N GLY A 25 13.27 -35.46 9.51
CA GLY A 25 13.18 -35.58 8.07
C GLY A 25 12.05 -34.64 7.62
N ALA A 26 12.40 -33.54 6.99
CA ALA A 26 11.47 -32.84 6.13
C ALA A 26 10.99 -33.90 5.14
N ALA A 27 9.69 -34.17 5.11
CA ALA A 27 9.10 -34.99 4.08
C ALA A 27 9.58 -34.43 2.72
N PRO A 28 10.00 -35.27 1.78
CA PRO A 28 10.35 -34.77 0.46
C PRO A 28 9.15 -33.98 -0.05
N ALA A 29 9.38 -32.74 -0.51
CA ALA A 29 8.39 -31.98 -1.21
C ALA A 29 7.86 -32.88 -2.33
N ARG A 30 6.58 -33.26 -2.24
CA ARG A 30 5.90 -34.02 -3.28
C ARG A 30 6.05 -33.19 -4.54
N ALA A 31 6.64 -33.74 -5.59
CA ALA A 31 6.64 -33.07 -6.89
C ALA A 31 5.17 -32.67 -7.15
N ALA A 32 4.94 -31.40 -7.34
CA ALA A 32 3.59 -30.92 -7.62
C ALA A 32 3.10 -31.64 -8.87
N GLU A 33 2.02 -32.40 -8.76
CA GLU A 33 1.34 -32.95 -9.94
C GLU A 33 0.85 -31.73 -10.72
N ALA A 34 1.28 -31.56 -11.95
CA ALA A 34 0.71 -30.58 -12.86
C ALA A 34 -0.65 -31.13 -13.31
N TYR A 35 -1.69 -30.40 -13.01
CA TYR A 35 -3.04 -30.68 -13.49
C TYR A 35 -3.28 -29.82 -14.73
N ASP A 36 -4.06 -30.37 -15.67
CA ASP A 36 -4.46 -29.69 -16.89
C ASP A 36 -5.90 -29.21 -16.80
N PHE A 37 -6.23 -28.15 -17.51
CA PHE A 37 -7.59 -27.65 -17.59
C PHE A 37 -8.49 -28.66 -18.33
N PRO A 38 -9.79 -28.75 -17.98
CA PRO A 38 -10.71 -29.61 -18.69
C PRO A 38 -10.96 -29.12 -20.13
N SER A 39 -11.47 -30.03 -20.98
CA SER A 39 -11.75 -29.72 -22.39
C SER A 39 -12.67 -28.51 -22.56
N GLY A 40 -12.24 -27.57 -23.43
CA GLY A 40 -12.89 -26.29 -23.68
C GLY A 40 -12.38 -25.16 -22.78
N TYR A 41 -11.32 -25.45 -22.04
CA TYR A 41 -10.60 -24.50 -21.15
C TYR A 41 -9.08 -24.66 -21.27
N GLU A 42 -8.60 -25.36 -22.29
CA GLU A 42 -7.17 -25.65 -22.49
C GLU A 42 -6.34 -24.39 -22.80
N GLY A 43 -7.01 -23.27 -23.10
CA GLY A 43 -6.38 -21.97 -23.29
C GLY A 43 -6.01 -21.23 -22.00
N TYR A 44 -6.49 -21.70 -20.85
CA TYR A 44 -6.07 -21.16 -19.54
C TYR A 44 -4.72 -21.74 -19.11
N HIS A 45 -3.94 -20.96 -18.35
CA HIS A 45 -2.63 -21.38 -17.85
C HIS A 45 -2.72 -21.96 -16.44
N ASN A 46 -2.27 -23.22 -16.28
CA ASN A 46 -1.97 -23.77 -14.96
C ASN A 46 -0.66 -23.12 -14.40
N TYR A 47 -0.31 -23.43 -13.14
CA TYR A 47 0.85 -22.82 -12.51
C TYR A 47 2.17 -23.04 -13.28
N ALA A 48 2.39 -24.22 -13.86
CA ALA A 48 3.61 -24.54 -14.59
C ALA A 48 3.66 -23.79 -15.93
N GLU A 49 2.55 -23.70 -16.62
CA GLU A 49 2.41 -22.97 -17.90
C GLU A 49 2.58 -21.47 -17.69
N MET A 50 1.93 -20.87 -16.67
CA MET A 50 2.17 -19.50 -16.27
C MET A 50 3.65 -19.21 -16.00
N VAL A 51 4.34 -20.10 -15.27
CA VAL A 51 5.77 -19.92 -15.00
C VAL A 51 6.59 -20.00 -16.29
N ALA A 52 6.26 -20.91 -17.20
CA ALA A 52 6.97 -21.07 -18.47
C ALA A 52 6.76 -19.87 -19.40
N ASP A 53 5.55 -19.32 -19.44
CA ASP A 53 5.21 -18.13 -20.21
C ASP A 53 6.01 -16.91 -19.72
N ILE A 54 5.99 -16.64 -18.41
CA ILE A 54 6.80 -15.55 -17.82
C ILE A 54 8.30 -15.76 -18.08
N ASP A 55 8.81 -17.00 -18.01
CA ASP A 55 10.21 -17.29 -18.29
C ASP A 55 10.58 -17.02 -19.74
N ALA A 56 9.66 -17.27 -20.68
CA ALA A 56 9.85 -16.93 -22.09
C ALA A 56 9.95 -15.42 -22.28
N GLU A 57 9.08 -14.64 -21.66
CA GLU A 57 9.11 -13.17 -21.72
C GLU A 57 10.39 -12.59 -21.10
N VAL A 58 10.82 -13.11 -19.95
CA VAL A 58 12.09 -12.71 -19.32
C VAL A 58 13.27 -13.02 -20.21
N ALA A 59 13.27 -14.17 -20.89
CA ALA A 59 14.33 -14.55 -21.81
C ALA A 59 14.36 -13.66 -23.07
N ALA A 60 13.19 -13.29 -23.59
CA ALA A 60 13.05 -12.43 -24.76
C ALA A 60 13.39 -10.96 -24.45
N HIS A 61 13.04 -10.46 -23.27
CA HIS A 61 13.10 -9.05 -22.90
C HIS A 61 13.90 -8.75 -21.62
N PRO A 62 15.10 -9.32 -21.38
CA PRO A 62 15.81 -9.35 -20.09
C PRO A 62 16.22 -7.96 -19.55
N LYS A 63 16.10 -6.90 -20.34
CA LYS A 63 16.42 -5.53 -19.93
C LYS A 63 15.24 -4.79 -19.31
N ILE A 64 14.02 -5.25 -19.58
CA ILE A 64 12.80 -4.53 -19.21
C ILE A 64 11.85 -5.36 -18.33
N ILE A 65 12.05 -6.68 -18.26
CA ILE A 65 11.27 -7.55 -17.37
C ILE A 65 12.20 -8.43 -16.53
N LYS A 66 11.83 -8.65 -15.27
CA LYS A 66 12.54 -9.52 -14.33
C LYS A 66 11.54 -10.28 -13.46
N LYS A 67 11.68 -11.61 -13.39
CA LYS A 67 10.90 -12.46 -12.48
C LYS A 67 11.62 -12.64 -11.14
N PHE A 68 10.89 -12.65 -10.04
CA PHE A 68 11.38 -12.96 -8.70
C PHE A 68 10.27 -13.55 -7.83
N SER A 69 10.63 -14.32 -6.82
CA SER A 69 9.66 -14.83 -5.84
C SER A 69 9.47 -13.83 -4.71
N ILE A 70 8.23 -13.52 -4.36
CA ILE A 70 7.89 -12.71 -3.18
C ILE A 70 7.67 -13.55 -1.93
N GLY A 71 7.67 -14.88 -2.06
CA GLY A 71 7.48 -15.83 -0.97
C GLY A 71 6.95 -17.16 -1.48
N LYS A 72 6.44 -17.96 -0.54
CA LYS A 72 5.90 -19.28 -0.86
C LYS A 72 4.48 -19.44 -0.33
N SER A 73 3.67 -20.17 -1.10
CA SER A 73 2.37 -20.67 -0.69
C SER A 73 2.50 -21.70 0.44
N TYR A 74 1.36 -22.12 0.98
CA TYR A 74 1.34 -23.12 2.04
C TYR A 74 1.96 -24.46 1.61
N GLU A 75 1.71 -24.93 0.39
CA GLU A 75 2.29 -26.17 -0.15
C GLU A 75 3.72 -26.01 -0.71
N GLY A 76 4.27 -24.79 -0.65
CA GLY A 76 5.66 -24.50 -0.98
C GLY A 76 5.93 -24.04 -2.40
N ARG A 77 4.89 -23.76 -3.22
CA ARG A 77 5.03 -23.13 -4.54
C ARG A 77 5.52 -21.70 -4.37
N ASP A 78 6.37 -21.23 -5.26
CA ASP A 78 6.77 -19.83 -5.29
C ASP A 78 5.59 -18.95 -5.72
N ILE A 79 5.41 -17.82 -5.04
CA ILE A 79 4.51 -16.77 -5.48
C ILE A 79 5.36 -15.82 -6.31
N TRP A 80 5.19 -15.93 -7.63
CA TRP A 80 6.01 -15.18 -8.57
C TRP A 80 5.48 -13.77 -8.78
N ALA A 81 6.41 -12.85 -8.85
CA ALA A 81 6.19 -11.49 -9.30
C ALA A 81 7.12 -11.18 -10.47
N VAL A 82 6.68 -10.30 -11.35
CA VAL A 82 7.55 -9.66 -12.32
C VAL A 82 7.65 -8.18 -12.02
N LYS A 83 8.81 -7.61 -12.32
CA LYS A 83 9.03 -6.17 -12.42
C LYS A 83 9.19 -5.81 -13.89
N ILE A 84 8.48 -4.79 -14.36
CA ILE A 84 8.62 -4.22 -15.69
C ILE A 84 9.01 -2.75 -15.57
N SER A 85 10.12 -2.36 -16.21
CA SER A 85 10.63 -0.99 -16.25
C SER A 85 11.67 -0.88 -17.35
N SER A 86 11.93 0.32 -17.85
CA SER A 86 12.96 0.54 -18.88
C SER A 86 14.39 0.20 -18.41
N ASN A 87 14.60 0.08 -17.12
CA ASN A 87 15.84 -0.36 -16.48
C ASN A 87 15.53 -1.25 -15.26
N VAL A 88 15.12 -2.46 -15.52
CA VAL A 88 14.56 -3.39 -14.53
C VAL A 88 15.51 -3.74 -13.36
N ASN A 89 16.81 -3.52 -13.51
CA ASN A 89 17.81 -3.80 -12.47
C ASN A 89 18.09 -2.61 -11.54
N VAL A 90 17.49 -1.47 -11.80
CA VAL A 90 17.62 -0.26 -10.97
C VAL A 90 16.31 -0.08 -10.21
N ASP A 91 16.41 0.29 -8.95
CA ASP A 91 15.31 0.80 -8.12
C ASP A 91 15.31 2.32 -8.31
N ALA A 92 14.45 2.80 -9.22
CA ALA A 92 14.42 4.20 -9.62
C ALA A 92 13.46 4.98 -8.72
N SER A 93 13.64 6.31 -8.68
CA SER A 93 12.68 7.19 -8.00
C SER A 93 11.52 7.51 -8.94
N GLU A 94 10.79 6.46 -9.33
CA GLU A 94 9.63 6.52 -10.21
C GLU A 94 8.40 6.01 -9.46
N PRO A 95 7.17 6.42 -9.81
CA PRO A 95 5.97 5.83 -9.24
C PRO A 95 5.90 4.34 -9.50
N GLU A 96 5.53 3.59 -8.47
CA GLU A 96 5.35 2.15 -8.55
C GLU A 96 3.87 1.81 -8.65
N VAL A 97 3.53 0.81 -9.46
CA VAL A 97 2.17 0.28 -9.60
C VAL A 97 2.18 -1.22 -9.37
N LEU A 98 1.23 -1.70 -8.59
CA LEU A 98 1.06 -3.12 -8.30
C LEU A 98 -0.22 -3.66 -8.93
N PHE A 99 -0.08 -4.73 -9.71
CA PHE A 99 -1.20 -5.57 -10.12
C PHE A 99 -1.05 -6.92 -9.47
N GLU A 100 -2.13 -7.45 -8.94
CA GLU A 100 -2.14 -8.81 -8.41
C GLU A 100 -3.45 -9.51 -8.75
N ALA A 101 -3.42 -10.82 -8.90
CA ALA A 101 -4.55 -11.62 -9.34
C ALA A 101 -4.66 -12.94 -8.57
N MET A 102 -5.83 -13.56 -8.64
CA MET A 102 -6.09 -14.89 -8.12
C MET A 102 -5.86 -15.04 -6.61
N HIS A 103 -6.36 -14.11 -5.80
CA HIS A 103 -6.60 -14.40 -4.39
C HIS A 103 -7.53 -15.61 -4.24
N HIS A 104 -8.52 -15.71 -5.12
CA HIS A 104 -9.45 -16.80 -5.14
C HIS A 104 -9.10 -17.77 -6.27
N ALA A 105 -9.00 -19.03 -5.91
CA ALA A 105 -8.45 -20.08 -6.77
C ALA A 105 -9.25 -20.34 -8.06
N ARG A 106 -10.57 -20.17 -8.02
CA ARG A 106 -11.51 -20.43 -9.14
C ARG A 106 -11.64 -19.28 -10.14
N GLU A 107 -10.90 -18.21 -9.93
CA GLU A 107 -11.01 -16.98 -10.73
C GLU A 107 -9.90 -16.93 -11.79
N HIS A 108 -9.83 -17.96 -12.64
CA HIS A 108 -8.71 -18.18 -13.57
C HIS A 108 -8.54 -17.07 -14.61
N LEU A 109 -9.65 -16.45 -15.08
CA LEU A 109 -9.57 -15.34 -16.03
C LEU A 109 -8.78 -14.14 -15.48
N ALA A 110 -8.78 -13.92 -14.16
CA ALA A 110 -7.96 -12.88 -13.53
C ALA A 110 -6.45 -13.17 -13.67
N GLY A 111 -6.06 -14.45 -13.66
CA GLY A 111 -4.67 -14.86 -13.94
C GLY A 111 -4.27 -14.59 -15.37
N GLU A 112 -5.17 -14.86 -16.32
CA GLU A 112 -4.96 -14.57 -17.75
C GLU A 112 -4.83 -13.07 -18.02
N GLU A 113 -5.61 -12.23 -17.34
CA GLU A 113 -5.46 -10.77 -17.40
C GLU A 113 -4.05 -10.34 -16.98
N ALA A 114 -3.54 -10.91 -15.89
CA ALA A 114 -2.20 -10.58 -15.41
C ALA A 114 -1.09 -11.00 -16.39
N LEU A 115 -1.24 -12.15 -17.06
CA LEU A 115 -0.32 -12.57 -18.13
C LEU A 115 -0.46 -11.67 -19.36
N HIS A 116 -1.70 -11.38 -19.78
CA HIS A 116 -1.96 -10.46 -20.88
C HIS A 116 -1.31 -9.08 -20.67
N MET A 117 -1.39 -8.52 -19.46
CA MET A 117 -0.73 -7.26 -19.12
C MET A 117 0.79 -7.32 -19.27
N ILE A 118 1.43 -8.45 -18.94
CA ILE A 118 2.87 -8.64 -19.16
C ILE A 118 3.17 -8.53 -20.64
N HIS A 119 2.48 -9.28 -21.51
CA HIS A 119 2.62 -9.24 -22.96
C HIS A 119 2.31 -7.84 -23.52
N LEU A 120 1.22 -7.22 -23.12
CA LEU A 120 0.85 -5.86 -23.53
C LEU A 120 2.00 -4.89 -23.34
N LEU A 121 2.67 -4.95 -22.19
CA LEU A 121 3.74 -4.01 -21.84
C LEU A 121 5.07 -4.36 -22.51
N VAL A 122 5.51 -5.62 -22.50
CA VAL A 122 6.84 -5.97 -23.01
C VAL A 122 6.89 -6.02 -24.54
N ASP A 123 5.84 -6.53 -25.19
CA ASP A 123 5.78 -6.67 -26.65
C ASP A 123 5.58 -5.33 -27.36
N ASN A 124 5.00 -4.34 -26.69
CA ASN A 124 4.80 -3.02 -27.25
C ASN A 124 5.85 -1.98 -26.84
N TYR A 125 6.74 -2.31 -25.91
CA TYR A 125 7.82 -1.40 -25.54
C TYR A 125 8.85 -1.22 -26.66
N ARG A 126 9.23 0.02 -26.93
CA ARG A 126 10.30 0.39 -27.87
C ARG A 126 11.21 1.43 -27.22
N SER A 127 12.49 1.09 -27.04
CA SER A 127 13.47 1.98 -26.40
C SER A 127 13.73 3.25 -27.20
N SER A 128 13.75 3.14 -28.53
CA SER A 128 13.98 4.26 -29.45
C SER A 128 12.65 4.86 -29.97
N PRO A 129 12.45 6.18 -29.88
CA PRO A 129 11.28 6.84 -30.48
C PRO A 129 11.10 6.55 -31.98
N ALA A 130 12.20 6.35 -32.72
CA ALA A 130 12.16 6.03 -34.14
C ALA A 130 11.50 4.68 -34.46
N ASN A 131 11.43 3.78 -33.47
CA ASN A 131 10.82 2.44 -33.60
C ASN A 131 9.36 2.41 -33.06
N GLN A 132 8.86 3.52 -32.54
CA GLN A 132 7.49 3.65 -32.02
C GLN A 132 6.53 4.01 -33.16
N THR A 133 6.10 3.01 -33.91
CA THR A 133 5.33 3.20 -35.15
C THR A 133 3.81 3.31 -34.93
N THR A 134 3.31 2.83 -33.76
CA THR A 134 1.89 2.88 -33.39
C THR A 134 1.67 3.74 -32.16
N ASP A 135 0.42 4.20 -31.94
CA ASP A 135 0.04 4.94 -30.73
C ASP A 135 0.23 4.09 -29.49
N LEU A 136 -0.14 2.82 -29.55
CA LEU A 136 0.07 1.86 -28.46
C LEU A 136 1.54 1.76 -28.07
N GLN A 137 2.45 1.60 -29.04
CA GLN A 137 3.90 1.54 -28.75
C GLN A 137 4.43 2.84 -28.14
N ARG A 138 3.93 4.00 -28.57
CA ARG A 138 4.30 5.29 -27.95
C ARG A 138 3.84 5.37 -26.51
N ARG A 139 2.58 5.01 -26.27
CA ARG A 139 1.95 5.04 -24.95
C ARG A 139 2.63 4.07 -23.97
N VAL A 140 2.77 2.79 -24.33
CA VAL A 140 3.46 1.78 -23.55
C VAL A 140 4.92 2.18 -23.27
N SER A 141 5.62 2.69 -24.29
CA SER A 141 7.03 3.09 -24.10
C SER A 141 7.19 4.28 -23.16
N ALA A 142 6.24 5.21 -23.14
CA ALA A 142 6.24 6.33 -22.20
C ALA A 142 6.00 5.83 -20.77
N ILE A 143 5.05 4.93 -20.59
CA ILE A 143 4.72 4.29 -19.29
C ILE A 143 5.93 3.52 -18.76
N VAL A 144 6.45 2.55 -19.48
CA VAL A 144 7.56 1.69 -19.06
C VAL A 144 8.86 2.48 -18.78
N LYS A 145 9.03 3.67 -19.39
CA LYS A 145 10.16 4.56 -19.12
C LYS A 145 10.04 5.39 -17.85
N SER A 146 8.87 5.51 -17.29
CA SER A 146 8.58 6.44 -16.19
C SER A 146 7.88 5.77 -15.00
N ARG A 147 7.77 4.45 -15.00
CA ARG A 147 7.10 3.65 -13.96
C ARG A 147 7.88 2.39 -13.64
N GLU A 148 7.78 1.93 -12.41
CA GLU A 148 8.12 0.57 -12.00
C GLU A 148 6.82 -0.21 -11.81
N ILE A 149 6.60 -1.22 -12.64
CA ILE A 149 5.33 -1.97 -12.68
C ILE A 149 5.58 -3.36 -12.13
N PHE A 150 4.84 -3.73 -11.08
CA PHE A 150 4.90 -5.05 -10.45
C PHE A 150 3.62 -5.81 -10.75
N ILE A 151 3.74 -7.06 -11.20
CA ILE A 151 2.59 -7.93 -11.49
C ILE A 151 2.80 -9.25 -10.77
N VAL A 152 1.80 -9.68 -9.97
CA VAL A 152 1.73 -10.98 -9.27
C VAL A 152 0.56 -11.77 -9.86
N PRO A 153 0.79 -12.61 -10.87
CA PRO A 153 -0.31 -13.23 -11.62
C PRO A 153 -1.14 -14.24 -10.82
N MET A 154 -0.55 -14.87 -9.81
CA MET A 154 -1.22 -15.94 -9.08
C MET A 154 -0.83 -15.91 -7.60
N VAL A 155 -1.63 -15.21 -6.77
CA VAL A 155 -1.42 -15.11 -5.32
C VAL A 155 -1.68 -16.45 -4.62
N ASN A 156 -2.62 -17.26 -5.14
CA ASN A 156 -3.07 -18.52 -4.56
C ASN A 156 -2.78 -19.75 -5.45
N PRO A 157 -1.48 -20.06 -5.70
CA PRO A 157 -1.15 -21.14 -6.63
C PRO A 157 -1.59 -22.53 -6.15
N ASP A 158 -1.63 -22.78 -4.84
CA ASP A 158 -2.07 -24.06 -4.30
C ASP A 158 -3.57 -24.28 -4.50
N GLY A 159 -4.34 -23.22 -4.31
CA GLY A 159 -5.78 -23.25 -4.55
C GLY A 159 -6.12 -23.42 -6.03
N ALA A 160 -5.43 -22.70 -6.91
CA ALA A 160 -5.61 -22.76 -8.35
C ALA A 160 -5.35 -24.17 -8.90
N GLU A 161 -4.22 -24.78 -8.54
CA GLU A 161 -3.90 -26.17 -8.89
C GLU A 161 -4.92 -27.17 -8.35
N TYR A 162 -5.42 -26.93 -7.13
CA TYR A 162 -6.46 -27.80 -6.59
C TYR A 162 -7.79 -27.66 -7.33
N ASP A 163 -8.15 -26.46 -7.75
CA ASP A 163 -9.43 -26.23 -8.45
C ASP A 163 -9.53 -27.03 -9.74
N ILE A 164 -8.44 -27.22 -10.47
CA ILE A 164 -8.38 -28.01 -11.71
C ILE A 164 -7.99 -29.47 -11.50
N SER A 165 -7.75 -29.91 -10.26
CA SER A 165 -7.15 -31.23 -9.95
C SER A 165 -8.01 -32.44 -10.31
N SER A 166 -9.26 -32.26 -10.71
CA SER A 166 -10.11 -33.38 -11.15
C SER A 166 -9.76 -33.91 -12.55
N GLY A 167 -9.10 -33.09 -13.38
CA GLY A 167 -8.79 -33.38 -14.78
C GLY A 167 -10.02 -33.50 -15.73
N THR A 168 -11.23 -33.37 -15.19
CA THR A 168 -12.50 -33.49 -15.96
C THR A 168 -13.48 -32.37 -15.69
N GLY A 169 -13.12 -31.43 -14.79
CA GLY A 169 -13.95 -30.30 -14.39
C GLY A 169 -13.27 -29.53 -13.24
N PHE A 170 -14.00 -28.62 -12.68
CA PHE A 170 -13.52 -27.75 -11.60
C PHE A 170 -14.00 -28.23 -10.23
N GLN A 171 -13.25 -27.91 -9.16
CA GLN A 171 -13.63 -28.18 -7.78
C GLN A 171 -14.48 -27.06 -7.18
N ASP A 172 -14.68 -25.95 -7.88
CA ASP A 172 -15.29 -24.71 -7.38
C ASP A 172 -14.62 -24.21 -6.10
N TRP A 173 -13.28 -24.17 -6.12
CA TRP A 173 -12.46 -23.89 -4.95
C TRP A 173 -12.05 -22.41 -4.90
N ARG A 174 -12.38 -21.73 -3.81
CA ARG A 174 -12.08 -20.31 -3.62
C ARG A 174 -10.82 -20.07 -2.76
N LYS A 175 -10.71 -20.81 -1.63
CA LYS A 175 -9.74 -20.56 -0.56
C LYS A 175 -8.33 -21.07 -0.91
N ASN A 176 -7.32 -20.78 -0.05
CA ASN A 176 -6.04 -21.46 -0.15
C ASN A 176 -6.12 -22.93 0.34
N ARG A 177 -4.98 -23.63 0.42
CA ARG A 177 -4.92 -25.04 0.85
C ARG A 177 -4.42 -25.26 2.25
N GLN A 178 -4.23 -24.19 3.04
CA GLN A 178 -3.74 -24.29 4.42
C GLN A 178 -4.77 -25.00 5.32
N PRO A 179 -4.38 -26.08 6.04
CA PRO A 179 -5.23 -26.70 7.04
C PRO A 179 -5.59 -25.73 8.18
N THR A 180 -6.82 -25.82 8.66
CA THR A 180 -7.27 -25.00 9.77
C THR A 180 -7.02 -25.72 11.09
N PRO A 181 -6.23 -25.15 12.03
CA PRO A 181 -5.97 -25.78 13.32
C PRO A 181 -7.25 -26.13 14.09
N GLY A 182 -7.34 -27.38 14.56
CA GLY A 182 -8.52 -27.86 15.31
C GLY A 182 -9.77 -28.12 14.48
N SER A 183 -9.67 -28.15 13.15
CA SER A 183 -10.78 -28.42 12.24
C SER A 183 -10.36 -29.39 11.13
N SER A 184 -11.33 -30.18 10.63
CA SER A 184 -11.14 -30.96 9.40
C SER A 184 -11.32 -30.13 8.12
N LYS A 185 -11.69 -28.84 8.25
CA LYS A 185 -11.88 -27.95 7.11
C LYS A 185 -10.57 -27.34 6.68
N ILE A 186 -10.42 -27.15 5.37
CA ILE A 186 -9.20 -26.64 4.74
C ILE A 186 -9.48 -25.25 4.16
N GLY A 187 -8.47 -24.41 4.21
CA GLY A 187 -8.41 -23.14 3.49
C GLY A 187 -8.91 -21.93 4.27
N THR A 188 -8.21 -20.84 4.04
CA THR A 188 -8.58 -19.49 4.43
C THR A 188 -8.92 -18.71 3.16
N ASP A 189 -9.95 -17.88 3.19
CA ASP A 189 -10.21 -16.90 2.15
C ASP A 189 -9.11 -15.83 2.22
N LEU A 190 -8.25 -15.79 1.21
CA LEU A 190 -7.09 -14.91 1.21
C LEU A 190 -7.50 -13.43 1.17
N ASN A 191 -8.64 -13.12 0.51
CA ASN A 191 -9.18 -11.76 0.48
C ASN A 191 -10.13 -11.47 1.66
N ARG A 192 -9.92 -12.14 2.81
CA ARG A 192 -10.51 -11.86 4.13
C ARG A 192 -9.48 -11.98 5.24
N ASN A 193 -8.20 -12.17 4.91
CA ASN A 193 -7.14 -12.44 5.90
C ASN A 193 -6.16 -11.27 6.12
N TRP A 194 -6.44 -10.11 5.53
CA TRP A 194 -5.68 -8.88 5.68
C TRP A 194 -5.97 -8.19 7.02
N GLY A 195 -5.01 -7.37 7.53
CA GLY A 195 -5.08 -6.85 8.89
C GLY A 195 -6.03 -5.69 9.10
N TYR A 196 -6.24 -4.87 8.06
CA TYR A 196 -7.12 -3.71 8.17
C TYR A 196 -8.58 -4.14 8.35
N MET A 197 -9.23 -3.64 9.40
CA MET A 197 -10.62 -3.94 9.74
C MET A 197 -10.98 -5.45 9.78
N TRP A 198 -10.00 -6.31 10.05
CA TRP A 198 -10.18 -7.76 10.05
C TRP A 198 -11.29 -8.23 11.01
N GLY A 199 -12.32 -8.87 10.45
CA GLY A 199 -13.42 -9.46 11.22
C GLY A 199 -14.31 -8.47 11.97
N CYS A 200 -14.29 -7.17 11.61
CA CYS A 200 -15.03 -6.12 12.32
C CYS A 200 -16.53 -6.12 12.02
N CYS A 201 -16.89 -6.32 10.75
CA CYS A 201 -18.07 -5.65 10.22
C CYS A 201 -19.07 -6.62 9.58
N GLY A 202 -18.84 -7.92 9.70
CA GLY A 202 -19.73 -8.98 9.21
C GLY A 202 -19.48 -9.37 7.75
N GLY A 203 -18.44 -8.84 7.11
CA GLY A 203 -18.04 -9.15 5.74
C GLY A 203 -17.22 -10.44 5.60
N SER A 204 -16.88 -11.11 6.71
CA SER A 204 -16.15 -12.36 6.75
C SER A 204 -16.69 -13.32 7.82
N SER A 205 -16.26 -14.58 7.79
CA SER A 205 -16.69 -15.61 8.73
C SER A 205 -15.56 -16.10 9.62
N GLY A 206 -15.82 -16.27 10.92
CA GLY A 206 -14.93 -16.98 11.85
C GLY A 206 -15.07 -18.51 11.79
N LYS A 207 -15.97 -19.07 10.94
CA LYS A 207 -16.23 -20.51 10.86
C LYS A 207 -15.40 -21.15 9.74
N PRO A 208 -14.49 -22.13 10.03
CA PRO A 208 -13.59 -22.72 9.03
C PRO A 208 -14.27 -23.35 7.81
N GLY A 209 -15.50 -23.84 7.97
CA GLY A 209 -16.28 -24.43 6.88
C GLY A 209 -16.94 -23.42 5.94
N ASN A 210 -16.91 -22.13 6.29
CA ASN A 210 -17.49 -21.09 5.45
C ASN A 210 -16.54 -20.72 4.30
N ILE A 211 -17.10 -20.35 3.15
CA ILE A 211 -16.34 -19.97 1.96
C ILE A 211 -15.54 -18.66 2.15
N ILE A 212 -16.08 -17.74 2.98
CA ILE A 212 -15.42 -16.47 3.37
C ILE A 212 -14.74 -16.58 4.73
N TYR A 213 -14.15 -17.74 5.07
CA TYR A 213 -13.44 -17.92 6.35
C TYR A 213 -12.16 -17.06 6.38
N ARG A 214 -12.12 -16.11 7.31
CA ARG A 214 -11.03 -15.12 7.43
C ARG A 214 -9.73 -15.63 8.07
N GLY A 215 -9.64 -16.92 8.38
CA GLY A 215 -8.51 -17.49 9.11
C GLY A 215 -8.61 -17.30 10.64
N PRO A 216 -7.69 -17.91 11.42
CA PRO A 216 -7.69 -17.83 12.90
C PRO A 216 -7.20 -16.47 13.45
N LYS A 217 -6.49 -15.70 12.65
CA LYS A 217 -6.00 -14.35 12.93
C LYS A 217 -5.65 -13.66 11.62
N PRO A 218 -5.56 -12.32 11.60
CA PRO A 218 -5.06 -11.63 10.42
C PRO A 218 -3.65 -12.12 10.07
N TRP A 219 -3.31 -12.10 8.80
CA TRP A 219 -1.99 -12.54 8.30
C TRP A 219 -1.67 -14.03 8.60
N SER A 220 -2.68 -14.87 8.79
CA SER A 220 -2.42 -16.30 9.08
C SER A 220 -2.03 -17.09 7.83
N ALA A 221 -2.49 -16.70 6.65
CA ALA A 221 -2.15 -17.32 5.38
C ALA A 221 -0.74 -16.89 4.92
N PRO A 222 0.11 -17.84 4.51
CA PRO A 222 1.47 -17.49 4.05
C PRO A 222 1.45 -16.65 2.76
N GLU A 223 0.48 -16.87 1.88
CA GLU A 223 0.30 -16.14 0.62
C GLU A 223 0.04 -14.65 0.89
N VAL A 224 -0.87 -14.34 1.81
CA VAL A 224 -1.18 -12.97 2.22
C VAL A 224 0.03 -12.31 2.88
N ARG A 225 0.79 -13.06 3.69
CA ARG A 225 2.04 -12.52 4.28
C ARG A 225 3.08 -12.20 3.21
N ALA A 226 3.24 -13.08 2.22
CA ALA A 226 4.20 -12.86 1.14
C ALA A 226 3.91 -11.56 0.38
N LEU A 227 2.66 -11.35 -0.03
CA LEU A 227 2.26 -10.14 -0.73
C LEU A 227 2.36 -8.89 0.17
N ARG A 228 1.90 -8.96 1.43
CA ARG A 228 2.07 -7.89 2.42
C ARG A 228 3.54 -7.51 2.59
N ASP A 229 4.42 -8.49 2.81
CA ASP A 229 5.83 -8.25 3.10
C ASP A 229 6.53 -7.66 1.86
N PHE A 230 6.11 -8.04 0.66
CA PHE A 230 6.54 -7.40 -0.58
C PHE A 230 6.12 -5.92 -0.61
N VAL A 231 4.84 -5.60 -0.38
CA VAL A 231 4.35 -4.22 -0.36
C VAL A 231 5.06 -3.38 0.71
N LEU A 232 5.27 -3.93 1.91
CA LEU A 232 6.01 -3.26 2.98
C LEU A 232 7.49 -3.08 2.64
N SER A 233 8.09 -3.93 1.83
CA SER A 233 9.47 -3.77 1.35
C SER A 233 9.62 -2.56 0.42
N ARG A 234 8.52 -2.06 -0.14
CA ARG A 234 8.49 -0.85 -0.97
C ARG A 234 8.33 0.45 -0.17
N VAL A 235 8.33 0.37 1.16
CA VAL A 235 8.41 1.55 2.03
C VAL A 235 9.87 1.97 2.18
N ILE A 236 10.31 2.93 1.40
CA ILE A 236 11.70 3.42 1.36
C ILE A 236 11.78 4.77 2.08
N ASN A 237 12.65 4.87 3.09
CA ASN A 237 12.79 6.06 3.95
C ASN A 237 11.47 6.52 4.57
N GLY A 238 10.59 5.57 4.93
CA GLY A 238 9.28 5.83 5.51
C GLY A 238 8.19 6.26 4.52
N ARG A 239 8.47 6.21 3.21
CA ARG A 239 7.49 6.52 2.16
C ARG A 239 7.17 5.28 1.34
N GLN A 240 5.88 4.96 1.20
CA GLN A 240 5.41 3.95 0.27
C GLN A 240 5.68 4.40 -1.17
N GLN A 241 6.34 3.56 -1.96
CA GLN A 241 6.66 3.86 -3.37
C GLN A 241 5.51 3.43 -4.30
N ILE A 242 4.77 2.37 -3.93
CA ILE A 242 3.58 1.96 -4.67
C ILE A 242 2.51 3.03 -4.48
N THR A 243 2.12 3.67 -5.57
CA THR A 243 1.11 4.74 -5.57
C THR A 243 -0.28 4.22 -5.88
N GLU A 244 -0.35 3.18 -6.70
CA GLU A 244 -1.60 2.61 -7.20
C GLU A 244 -1.54 1.09 -7.23
N ALA A 245 -2.70 0.41 -7.06
CA ALA A 245 -2.80 -1.04 -7.19
C ALA A 245 -4.15 -1.48 -7.77
N ILE A 246 -4.15 -2.61 -8.50
CA ILE A 246 -5.38 -3.32 -8.89
C ILE A 246 -5.29 -4.77 -8.42
N SER A 247 -6.34 -5.21 -7.72
CA SER A 247 -6.63 -6.60 -7.40
C SER A 247 -7.64 -7.14 -8.42
N TRP A 248 -7.17 -8.04 -9.28
CA TRP A 248 -7.99 -8.65 -10.32
C TRP A 248 -8.75 -9.85 -9.78
N HIS A 249 -10.06 -9.84 -10.01
CA HIS A 249 -11.02 -10.85 -9.60
C HIS A 249 -11.97 -11.21 -10.74
N THR A 250 -12.75 -12.25 -10.56
CA THR A 250 -13.96 -12.54 -11.32
C THR A 250 -15.06 -12.92 -10.34
N PHE A 251 -16.33 -12.62 -10.63
CA PHE A 251 -16.88 -11.98 -11.82
C PHE A 251 -17.90 -10.92 -11.40
N ASN A 252 -18.17 -9.95 -12.21
CA ASN A 252 -19.37 -9.09 -12.13
C ASN A 252 -19.29 -7.83 -13.01
N GLU A 253 -18.23 -7.66 -13.80
CA GLU A 253 -17.95 -6.49 -14.64
C GLU A 253 -17.99 -5.15 -13.84
N GLN A 254 -17.18 -5.06 -12.79
CA GLN A 254 -17.16 -3.91 -11.87
C GLN A 254 -15.74 -3.39 -11.63
N VAL A 255 -15.64 -2.05 -11.48
CA VAL A 255 -14.45 -1.35 -10.99
C VAL A 255 -14.79 -0.75 -9.64
N MET A 256 -14.14 -1.20 -8.58
CA MET A 256 -14.53 -0.88 -7.22
C MET A 256 -13.38 -0.27 -6.41
N TRP A 257 -13.67 0.82 -5.69
CA TRP A 257 -12.73 1.49 -4.77
C TRP A 257 -13.08 1.26 -3.30
N PRO A 258 -12.15 1.47 -2.34
CA PRO A 258 -12.39 1.39 -0.90
C PRO A 258 -13.48 2.38 -0.44
N TYR A 259 -14.17 2.07 0.63
CA TYR A 259 -13.92 0.90 1.48
C TYR A 259 -15.01 -0.15 1.32
N GLY A 260 -14.60 -1.42 1.54
CA GLY A 260 -15.53 -2.54 1.59
C GLY A 260 -16.14 -2.77 2.99
N TYR A 261 -15.44 -2.37 4.07
CA TYR A 261 -15.90 -2.61 5.44
C TYR A 261 -17.06 -1.71 5.89
N THR A 262 -17.36 -0.64 5.17
CA THR A 262 -18.38 0.35 5.55
C THR A 262 -19.13 0.88 4.33
N LYS A 263 -20.42 1.17 4.52
CA LYS A 263 -21.26 1.84 3.52
C LYS A 263 -21.16 3.37 3.53
N ALA A 264 -20.32 3.93 4.39
CA ALA A 264 -20.07 5.37 4.36
C ALA A 264 -19.13 5.69 3.20
N ASP A 265 -19.56 6.55 2.29
CA ASP A 265 -18.74 6.99 1.15
C ASP A 265 -17.47 7.71 1.62
N LEU A 266 -17.59 8.54 2.65
CA LEU A 266 -16.51 9.32 3.24
C LEU A 266 -16.36 9.01 4.75
N PRO A 267 -15.77 7.86 5.11
CA PRO A 267 -15.43 7.60 6.52
C PRO A 267 -14.24 8.47 6.95
N ARG A 268 -14.06 8.63 8.27
CA ARG A 268 -12.99 9.51 8.82
C ARG A 268 -11.55 9.12 8.41
N THR A 269 -11.36 7.92 7.91
CA THR A 269 -10.06 7.42 7.44
C THR A 269 -9.76 7.74 5.98
N MET A 270 -10.69 8.41 5.29
CA MET A 270 -10.56 8.86 3.90
C MET A 270 -10.76 10.38 3.85
N THR A 271 -9.97 11.08 3.04
CA THR A 271 -10.17 12.50 2.79
C THR A 271 -11.18 12.72 1.67
N ALA A 272 -11.73 13.93 1.58
CA ALA A 272 -12.66 14.26 0.49
C ALA A 272 -11.93 14.24 -0.89
N ASP A 273 -10.66 14.64 -0.89
CA ASP A 273 -9.84 14.67 -2.10
C ASP A 273 -9.46 13.26 -2.56
N ASP A 274 -9.16 12.34 -1.61
CA ASP A 274 -8.97 10.92 -1.91
C ASP A 274 -10.25 10.30 -2.50
N LEU A 275 -11.41 10.57 -1.90
CA LEU A 275 -12.69 10.08 -2.43
C LEU A 275 -12.93 10.59 -3.86
N ALA A 276 -12.69 11.88 -4.10
CA ALA A 276 -12.83 12.47 -5.43
C ALA A 276 -11.89 11.81 -6.45
N ALA A 277 -10.63 11.54 -6.05
CA ALA A 277 -9.67 10.85 -6.89
C ALA A 277 -10.09 9.40 -7.17
N PHE A 278 -10.54 8.64 -6.17
CA PHE A 278 -11.07 7.29 -6.34
C PHE A 278 -12.27 7.25 -7.29
N GLN A 279 -13.23 8.13 -7.10
CA GLN A 279 -14.43 8.21 -7.95
C GLN A 279 -14.07 8.56 -9.39
N ALA A 280 -13.16 9.52 -9.59
CA ALA A 280 -12.72 9.94 -10.92
C ALA A 280 -11.96 8.82 -11.63
N LEU A 281 -10.98 8.19 -10.96
CA LEU A 281 -10.20 7.07 -11.51
C LEU A 281 -11.11 5.88 -11.83
N GLY A 282 -11.94 5.45 -10.87
CA GLY A 282 -12.84 4.29 -11.04
C GLY A 282 -13.83 4.50 -12.18
N THR A 283 -14.44 5.69 -12.28
CA THR A 283 -15.36 6.03 -13.38
C THR A 283 -14.63 6.02 -14.72
N GLN A 284 -13.46 6.66 -14.81
CA GLN A 284 -12.67 6.70 -16.03
C GLN A 284 -12.18 5.33 -16.49
N MET A 285 -11.85 4.43 -15.57
CA MET A 285 -11.52 3.03 -15.87
C MET A 285 -12.74 2.26 -16.38
N ALA A 286 -13.87 2.40 -15.69
CA ALA A 286 -15.13 1.73 -16.06
C ALA A 286 -15.67 2.20 -17.42
N ASP A 287 -15.55 3.49 -17.74
CA ASP A 287 -15.92 4.02 -19.06
C ASP A 287 -15.10 3.39 -20.21
N ARG A 288 -13.85 2.96 -19.93
CA ARG A 288 -12.96 2.38 -20.95
C ARG A 288 -13.24 0.92 -21.22
N ASN A 289 -13.52 0.12 -20.17
CA ASN A 289 -13.80 -1.31 -20.34
C ASN A 289 -15.30 -1.62 -20.39
N GLY A 290 -16.17 -0.63 -20.18
CA GLY A 290 -17.61 -0.79 -20.18
C GLY A 290 -18.15 -1.49 -18.93
N TYR A 291 -17.41 -1.45 -17.81
CA TYR A 291 -17.82 -2.00 -16.52
C TYR A 291 -18.60 -0.96 -15.70
N THR A 292 -19.07 -1.35 -14.52
CA THR A 292 -19.76 -0.46 -13.59
C THR A 292 -18.80 0.02 -12.51
N ALA A 293 -18.72 1.33 -12.30
CA ALA A 293 -17.91 1.93 -11.24
C ALA A 293 -18.73 2.13 -9.96
N GLN A 294 -18.23 1.65 -8.81
CA GLN A 294 -18.90 1.81 -7.52
C GLN A 294 -17.96 1.62 -6.34
N GLN A 295 -18.42 1.94 -5.11
CA GLN A 295 -17.70 1.58 -3.91
C GLN A 295 -17.79 0.07 -3.66
N LEU A 296 -16.73 -0.56 -3.14
CA LEU A 296 -16.68 -2.00 -2.90
C LEU A 296 -17.83 -2.49 -2.00
N SER A 297 -18.22 -1.70 -0.99
CA SER A 297 -19.34 -2.02 -0.11
C SER A 297 -20.74 -1.94 -0.76
N ASP A 298 -20.85 -1.35 -1.95
CA ASP A 298 -22.12 -1.33 -2.69
C ASP A 298 -22.46 -2.70 -3.26
N LEU A 299 -21.45 -3.50 -3.59
CA LEU A 299 -21.65 -4.90 -3.94
C LEU A 299 -22.07 -5.70 -2.70
N TYR A 300 -21.26 -5.71 -1.65
CA TYR A 300 -21.58 -6.24 -0.31
C TYR A 300 -20.48 -5.81 0.68
N ILE A 301 -20.80 -5.85 1.98
CA ILE A 301 -19.79 -5.57 3.01
C ILE A 301 -18.72 -6.66 3.00
N THR A 302 -17.46 -6.23 2.93
CA THR A 302 -16.26 -7.06 3.15
C THR A 302 -15.57 -6.66 4.44
N ASP A 303 -14.68 -7.48 4.98
CA ASP A 303 -13.74 -7.05 6.02
C ASP A 303 -12.45 -7.88 5.95
N GLY A 304 -11.32 -7.23 6.18
CA GLY A 304 -10.01 -7.87 6.05
C GLY A 304 -9.65 -8.21 4.61
N ASP A 305 -10.04 -7.42 3.63
CA ASP A 305 -9.67 -7.53 2.23
C ASP A 305 -8.39 -6.74 1.88
N ALA A 306 -7.81 -7.03 0.72
CA ALA A 306 -6.55 -6.46 0.25
C ALA A 306 -6.70 -4.96 -0.06
N THR A 307 -7.75 -4.58 -0.77
CA THR A 307 -7.97 -3.22 -1.27
C THR A 307 -8.15 -2.23 -0.13
N ASP A 308 -8.91 -2.61 0.90
CA ASP A 308 -9.06 -1.80 2.12
C ASP A 308 -7.72 -1.65 2.87
N TRP A 309 -6.89 -2.69 2.90
CA TRP A 309 -5.58 -2.60 3.54
C TRP A 309 -4.58 -1.75 2.73
N PHE A 310 -4.56 -1.90 1.41
CA PHE A 310 -3.69 -1.10 0.54
C PHE A 310 -3.93 0.39 0.74
N TYR A 311 -5.19 0.80 0.78
CA TYR A 311 -5.48 2.21 1.02
C TYR A 311 -5.46 2.58 2.52
N GLY A 312 -6.15 1.82 3.38
CA GLY A 312 -6.32 2.17 4.79
C GLY A 312 -5.02 2.26 5.58
N ASP A 313 -4.09 1.31 5.36
CA ASP A 313 -2.80 1.26 6.06
C ASP A 313 -1.64 1.83 5.24
N GLN A 314 -1.66 1.69 3.90
CA GLN A 314 -0.52 2.01 3.04
C GLN A 314 -0.72 3.27 2.19
N ARG A 315 -1.93 3.81 2.12
CA ARG A 315 -2.30 4.96 1.27
C ARG A 315 -2.00 4.75 -0.21
N ILE A 316 -2.17 3.52 -0.67
CA ILE A 316 -2.10 3.14 -2.08
C ILE A 316 -3.50 3.32 -2.67
N PHE A 317 -3.64 4.01 -3.80
CA PHE A 317 -4.90 4.11 -4.54
C PHE A 317 -5.23 2.76 -5.17
N ALA A 318 -5.92 1.92 -4.41
CA ALA A 318 -6.17 0.53 -4.79
C ALA A 318 -7.60 0.32 -5.26
N PHE A 319 -7.76 -0.55 -6.26
CA PHE A 319 -9.06 -0.95 -6.80
C PHE A 319 -9.18 -2.47 -6.83
N THR A 320 -10.40 -2.96 -6.65
CA THR A 320 -10.78 -4.32 -7.03
C THR A 320 -11.50 -4.25 -8.37
N ILE A 321 -11.09 -5.05 -9.34
CA ILE A 321 -11.83 -5.21 -10.60
C ILE A 321 -12.36 -6.64 -10.68
N GLU A 322 -13.69 -6.74 -10.73
CA GLU A 322 -14.39 -7.99 -11.05
C GLU A 322 -14.60 -8.02 -12.56
N MET A 323 -13.92 -8.96 -13.24
CA MET A 323 -13.98 -9.07 -14.69
C MET A 323 -15.29 -9.73 -15.18
N TYR A 324 -15.35 -9.99 -16.50
CA TYR A 324 -16.38 -10.78 -17.15
C TYR A 324 -16.60 -12.17 -16.45
N PRO A 325 -17.84 -12.70 -16.45
CA PRO A 325 -19.06 -12.15 -17.03
C PRO A 325 -19.85 -11.27 -16.05
N THR A 326 -20.99 -10.74 -16.49
CA THR A 326 -21.91 -10.03 -15.60
C THR A 326 -22.59 -10.98 -14.60
N ASP A 327 -23.21 -10.43 -13.56
CA ASP A 327 -24.00 -11.13 -12.54
C ASP A 327 -25.23 -11.90 -13.10
N ALA A 328 -25.59 -11.67 -14.37
CA ALA A 328 -26.62 -12.42 -15.06
C ALA A 328 -26.23 -13.90 -15.28
N VAL A 329 -24.93 -14.24 -15.21
CA VAL A 329 -24.43 -15.61 -15.26
C VAL A 329 -24.37 -16.18 -13.84
N PRO A 330 -25.20 -17.21 -13.49
CA PRO A 330 -25.23 -17.70 -12.12
C PRO A 330 -23.96 -18.48 -11.73
N GLU A 331 -23.58 -18.41 -10.44
CA GLU A 331 -22.52 -19.27 -9.88
C GLU A 331 -22.85 -20.77 -10.06
N PRO A 332 -21.84 -21.66 -10.22
CA PRO A 332 -20.41 -21.34 -10.34
C PRO A 332 -19.98 -20.99 -11.78
N ARG A 333 -20.88 -21.00 -12.78
CA ARG A 333 -20.53 -20.82 -14.19
C ARG A 333 -19.88 -19.48 -14.51
N GLY A 334 -20.20 -18.43 -13.75
CA GLY A 334 -19.57 -17.13 -13.91
C GLY A 334 -18.05 -17.15 -13.65
N PHE A 335 -17.56 -18.09 -12.81
CA PHE A 335 -16.12 -18.24 -12.56
C PHE A 335 -15.38 -19.01 -13.67
N TYR A 336 -16.11 -19.71 -14.53
CA TYR A 336 -15.55 -20.60 -15.55
C TYR A 336 -16.07 -20.25 -16.95
N PRO A 337 -15.77 -19.04 -17.45
CA PRO A 337 -16.04 -18.74 -18.86
C PRO A 337 -15.13 -19.60 -19.75
N PRO A 338 -15.56 -20.02 -20.96
CA PRO A 338 -14.75 -20.83 -21.86
C PRO A 338 -13.50 -20.07 -22.32
N ASP A 339 -12.43 -20.79 -22.63
CA ASP A 339 -11.14 -20.21 -23.08
C ASP A 339 -11.27 -19.28 -24.30
N SER A 340 -12.27 -19.51 -25.14
CA SER A 340 -12.55 -18.68 -26.32
C SER A 340 -12.84 -17.20 -26.03
N VAL A 341 -13.08 -16.83 -24.75
CA VAL A 341 -13.29 -15.43 -24.37
C VAL A 341 -12.03 -14.76 -23.83
N ILE A 342 -10.94 -15.51 -23.55
CA ILE A 342 -9.74 -14.97 -22.90
C ILE A 342 -9.25 -13.74 -23.65
N ASP A 343 -8.92 -13.86 -24.94
CA ASP A 343 -8.37 -12.76 -25.72
C ASP A 343 -9.28 -11.52 -25.75
N SER A 344 -10.58 -11.72 -25.89
CA SER A 344 -11.53 -10.60 -25.96
C SER A 344 -11.68 -9.90 -24.62
N GLU A 345 -11.74 -10.64 -23.50
CA GLU A 345 -12.02 -10.06 -22.19
C GLU A 345 -10.78 -9.52 -21.51
N THR A 346 -9.59 -10.01 -21.85
CA THR A 346 -8.33 -9.40 -21.42
C THR A 346 -8.02 -8.13 -22.23
N THR A 347 -8.09 -8.18 -23.57
CA THR A 347 -7.90 -7.00 -24.44
C THR A 347 -8.89 -5.86 -24.13
N ARG A 348 -10.10 -6.20 -23.66
CA ARG A 348 -11.11 -5.22 -23.22
C ARG A 348 -10.58 -4.28 -22.13
N ASN A 349 -9.62 -4.73 -21.33
CA ASN A 349 -9.03 -3.95 -20.24
C ASN A 349 -7.77 -3.17 -20.64
N ASP A 350 -7.24 -3.32 -21.86
CA ASP A 350 -5.99 -2.65 -22.28
C ASP A 350 -5.99 -1.15 -22.00
N ASP A 351 -7.03 -0.45 -22.46
CA ASP A 351 -7.08 1.01 -22.27
C ASP A 351 -7.29 1.41 -20.82
N THR A 352 -7.98 0.59 -20.04
CA THR A 352 -8.14 0.75 -18.58
C THR A 352 -6.80 0.62 -17.87
N VAL A 353 -6.04 -0.42 -18.15
CA VAL A 353 -4.70 -0.66 -17.57
C VAL A 353 -3.73 0.46 -17.93
N LEU A 354 -3.68 0.83 -19.22
CA LEU A 354 -2.77 1.89 -19.66
C LEU A 354 -3.15 3.26 -19.08
N TYR A 355 -4.44 3.58 -18.99
CA TYR A 355 -4.90 4.79 -18.32
C TYR A 355 -4.51 4.81 -16.85
N PHE A 356 -4.72 3.73 -16.12
CA PHE A 356 -4.35 3.62 -14.72
C PHE A 356 -2.85 3.83 -14.52
N LEU A 357 -2.02 3.17 -15.30
CA LEU A 357 -0.57 3.36 -15.28
C LEU A 357 -0.14 4.81 -15.58
N GLU A 358 -0.86 5.52 -16.42
CA GLU A 358 -0.60 6.93 -16.72
C GLU A 358 -0.87 7.84 -15.52
N GLN A 359 -1.85 7.50 -14.68
CA GLN A 359 -2.22 8.29 -13.49
C GLN A 359 -1.29 8.06 -12.30
N ALA A 360 -0.47 7.02 -12.29
CA ALA A 360 0.35 6.62 -11.15
C ALA A 360 1.31 7.71 -10.63
N GLY A 361 1.67 8.68 -11.47
CA GLY A 361 2.45 9.85 -11.02
C GLY A 361 1.65 10.82 -10.15
N CYS A 362 0.33 10.84 -10.32
CA CYS A 362 -0.57 11.73 -9.62
C CYS A 362 -2.03 11.23 -9.73
N PRO A 363 -2.49 10.32 -8.87
CA PRO A 363 -3.87 9.83 -8.87
C PRO A 363 -4.92 10.96 -8.79
N TYR A 364 -4.62 12.02 -8.05
CA TYR A 364 -5.49 13.18 -7.89
C TYR A 364 -5.71 13.99 -9.18
N ALA A 365 -4.84 13.83 -10.19
CA ALA A 365 -5.02 14.52 -11.48
C ALA A 365 -6.30 14.08 -12.20
N ALA A 366 -6.75 12.85 -12.00
CA ALA A 366 -8.01 12.34 -12.52
C ALA A 366 -9.23 13.16 -12.06
N ALA A 367 -9.19 13.70 -10.84
CA ALA A 367 -10.20 14.57 -10.26
C ALA A 367 -9.95 16.08 -10.49
N GLY A 368 -8.92 16.45 -11.27
CA GLY A 368 -8.52 17.85 -11.47
C GLY A 368 -7.78 18.48 -10.28
N LEU A 369 -7.39 17.67 -9.28
CA LEU A 369 -6.71 18.11 -8.05
C LEU A 369 -5.18 18.02 -8.16
N GLY A 370 -4.64 17.70 -9.34
CA GLY A 370 -3.20 17.48 -9.51
C GLY A 370 -2.32 18.68 -9.15
N ALA A 371 -2.82 19.91 -9.30
CA ALA A 371 -2.08 21.12 -8.95
C ALA A 371 -1.92 21.30 -7.42
N THR A 372 -2.89 20.82 -6.65
CA THR A 372 -2.91 20.95 -5.18
C THR A 372 -2.30 19.74 -4.47
N ASP A 373 -2.57 18.52 -4.95
CA ASP A 373 -2.29 17.29 -4.20
C ASP A 373 -1.12 16.46 -4.77
N CYS A 374 -0.55 16.87 -5.91
CA CYS A 374 0.58 16.19 -6.54
C CYS A 374 1.85 17.03 -6.59
N GLY A 375 2.01 17.95 -5.67
CA GLY A 375 3.27 18.66 -5.48
C GLY A 375 4.43 17.69 -5.11
N PRO A 376 5.67 18.10 -5.28
CA PRO A 376 6.84 17.28 -4.92
C PRO A 376 6.93 16.97 -3.43
N LEU A 377 6.14 17.66 -2.59
CA LEU A 377 5.89 17.34 -1.19
C LEU A 377 4.38 17.44 -0.94
N TYR A 378 3.74 16.31 -0.72
CA TYR A 378 2.40 16.21 -0.19
C TYR A 378 2.41 15.31 1.04
N ASP A 379 1.77 15.74 2.13
CA ASP A 379 1.64 14.91 3.33
C ASP A 379 0.38 15.30 4.14
N ASP A 380 -0.58 14.39 4.18
CA ASP A 380 -1.79 14.46 5.00
C ASP A 380 -1.56 13.93 6.43
N PHE A 381 -0.36 13.40 6.69
CA PHE A 381 0.04 12.74 7.94
C PHE A 381 -0.75 11.46 8.28
N GLU A 382 -1.56 10.93 7.39
CA GLU A 382 -2.27 9.66 7.61
C GLU A 382 -1.33 8.45 7.54
N ALA A 383 -0.23 8.56 6.81
CA ALA A 383 0.85 7.58 6.77
C ALA A 383 2.20 8.17 7.17
N ALA A 384 3.18 7.32 7.48
CA ALA A 384 4.55 7.76 7.73
C ALA A 384 5.25 8.05 6.38
N ARG A 385 5.59 9.31 6.12
CA ARG A 385 6.23 9.76 4.88
C ARG A 385 7.65 10.32 5.09
N GLY A 386 8.35 9.81 6.11
CA GLY A 386 9.78 10.09 6.31
C GLY A 386 10.10 11.39 7.02
N TRP A 387 9.14 12.02 7.73
CA TRP A 387 9.44 13.13 8.62
C TRP A 387 10.33 12.70 9.78
N GLN A 388 11.30 13.53 10.11
CA GLN A 388 12.25 13.31 11.19
C GLN A 388 11.94 14.25 12.36
N ILE A 389 11.65 13.70 13.52
CA ILE A 389 11.47 14.47 14.75
C ILE A 389 12.83 14.70 15.37
N ASN A 390 13.05 15.93 15.91
CA ASN A 390 14.33 16.38 16.46
C ASN A 390 15.51 16.06 15.53
N PRO A 391 15.48 16.52 14.28
CA PRO A 391 16.43 16.08 13.24
C PRO A 391 17.89 16.50 13.53
N SER A 392 18.10 17.48 14.40
CA SER A 392 19.43 17.99 14.78
C SER A 392 19.88 17.52 16.17
N GLY A 393 18.99 16.84 16.93
CA GLY A 393 19.26 16.45 18.31
C GLY A 393 19.34 17.64 19.30
N THR A 394 18.80 18.80 18.92
CA THR A 394 18.92 20.06 19.67
C THR A 394 17.61 20.59 20.24
N ASP A 395 16.52 19.85 20.09
CA ASP A 395 15.25 20.20 20.71
C ASP A 395 15.39 20.25 22.23
N THR A 396 14.74 21.24 22.84
CA THR A 396 14.85 21.53 24.28
C THR A 396 13.55 21.27 25.03
N ALA A 397 12.44 21.07 24.31
CA ALA A 397 11.13 20.77 24.92
C ALA A 397 11.23 19.59 25.90
N THR A 398 10.68 19.77 27.09
CA THR A 398 10.68 18.75 28.16
C THR A 398 9.47 17.82 28.05
N LYS A 399 8.41 18.30 27.41
CA LYS A 399 7.18 17.55 27.06
C LYS A 399 6.67 18.05 25.71
N GLY A 400 5.68 17.33 25.17
CA GLY A 400 4.94 17.75 24.00
C GLY A 400 5.75 17.72 22.69
N ALA A 401 6.78 16.88 22.57
CA ALA A 401 7.52 16.76 21.31
C ALA A 401 6.59 16.44 20.14
N PHE A 402 6.91 16.95 18.95
CA PHE A 402 6.19 16.62 17.73
C PHE A 402 6.10 15.10 17.52
N GLN A 403 4.96 14.67 17.06
CA GLN A 403 4.70 13.29 16.64
C GLN A 403 3.62 13.26 15.56
N ARG A 404 3.71 12.31 14.65
CA ARG A 404 2.61 11.96 13.76
C ARG A 404 1.64 11.08 14.54
N ALA A 405 0.46 11.56 14.81
CA ALA A 405 -0.53 10.82 15.59
C ALA A 405 -1.95 11.37 15.41
N ILE A 406 -2.94 10.59 15.82
CA ILE A 406 -4.32 11.06 16.01
C ILE A 406 -4.34 11.86 17.31
N PRO A 407 -4.61 13.16 17.28
CA PRO A 407 -4.62 13.98 18.48
C PRO A 407 -5.84 13.70 19.35
N GLN A 408 -5.71 13.92 20.65
CA GLN A 408 -6.85 13.91 21.59
C GLN A 408 -7.33 15.34 21.81
N THR A 409 -8.66 15.52 21.94
CA THR A 409 -9.20 16.82 22.32
C THR A 409 -8.69 17.23 23.70
N SER A 410 -8.22 18.48 23.80
CA SER A 410 -7.85 19.13 25.04
C SER A 410 -8.57 20.48 25.14
N ALA A 411 -8.98 20.88 26.33
CA ALA A 411 -9.69 22.15 26.57
C ALA A 411 -9.36 22.69 27.97
N ASP A 412 -9.45 24.02 28.09
CA ASP A 412 -9.44 24.76 29.35
C ASP A 412 -10.75 25.57 29.53
N SER A 413 -10.78 26.49 30.49
CA SER A 413 -11.92 27.39 30.70
C SER A 413 -12.12 28.39 29.56
N GLY A 414 -11.12 28.63 28.73
CA GLY A 414 -11.14 29.51 27.57
C GLY A 414 -11.57 28.83 26.26
N GLY A 415 -11.67 27.50 26.24
CA GLY A 415 -12.14 26.73 25.08
C GLY A 415 -11.22 25.58 24.70
N VAL A 416 -11.45 25.04 23.49
CA VAL A 416 -10.67 23.91 22.95
C VAL A 416 -9.26 24.37 22.57
N LYS A 417 -8.23 23.66 23.05
CA LYS A 417 -6.82 23.93 22.77
C LYS A 417 -6.20 22.93 21.78
N GLN A 418 -6.73 21.71 21.71
CA GLN A 418 -6.33 20.73 20.72
C GLN A 418 -7.57 20.04 20.14
N LEU A 419 -7.64 19.96 18.81
CA LEU A 419 -8.69 19.25 18.09
C LEU A 419 -8.40 17.74 18.11
N ALA A 420 -9.46 16.92 17.97
CA ALA A 420 -9.35 15.45 18.01
C ALA A 420 -9.03 14.81 16.64
N TYR A 421 -8.70 15.60 15.65
CA TYR A 421 -8.56 15.14 14.25
C TYR A 421 -7.62 16.04 13.45
N GLY A 422 -7.02 15.48 12.40
CA GLY A 422 -6.30 16.20 11.38
C GLY A 422 -7.23 17.03 10.48
N TYR A 423 -6.69 17.93 9.67
CA TYR A 423 -7.49 18.75 8.75
C TYR A 423 -8.17 17.89 7.69
N SER A 424 -7.41 17.04 7.01
CA SER A 424 -7.86 16.21 5.89
C SER A 424 -8.17 14.76 6.28
N GLY A 425 -7.97 14.39 7.55
CA GLY A 425 -8.17 13.02 8.02
C GLY A 425 -8.21 12.93 9.55
N GLN A 426 -7.60 11.88 10.11
CA GLN A 426 -7.55 11.68 11.56
C GLN A 426 -6.23 12.14 12.18
N ALA A 427 -5.12 11.85 11.52
CA ALA A 427 -3.79 12.13 12.03
C ALA A 427 -3.29 13.54 11.66
N ALA A 428 -2.29 14.00 12.39
CA ALA A 428 -1.59 15.26 12.13
C ALA A 428 -0.14 15.15 12.63
N LEU A 429 0.70 16.07 12.21
CA LEU A 429 1.93 16.40 12.92
C LEU A 429 1.55 17.28 14.11
N VAL A 430 1.60 16.73 15.32
CA VAL A 430 1.04 17.36 16.51
C VAL A 430 2.01 17.34 17.67
N THR A 431 2.00 18.40 18.48
CA THR A 431 2.66 18.48 19.78
C THR A 431 1.77 17.81 20.83
N GLY A 432 2.32 16.86 21.60
CA GLY A 432 1.58 16.22 22.69
C GLY A 432 0.25 15.56 22.27
N ALA A 433 0.27 14.59 21.36
CA ALA A 433 -0.94 13.93 20.86
C ALA A 433 -1.89 13.40 21.95
N LYS A 434 -1.36 12.97 23.08
CA LYS A 434 -2.12 12.53 24.26
C LYS A 434 -2.28 13.67 25.27
N ALA A 435 -2.76 14.83 24.81
CA ALA A 435 -2.90 16.01 25.66
C ALA A 435 -3.85 15.80 26.87
N GLY A 436 -4.75 14.82 26.77
CA GLY A 436 -5.75 14.53 27.80
C GLY A 436 -6.94 15.49 27.75
N ALA A 437 -7.94 15.22 28.58
CA ALA A 437 -9.17 16.03 28.62
C ALA A 437 -8.96 17.45 29.21
N LYS A 438 -7.81 17.71 29.83
CA LYS A 438 -7.46 18.98 30.46
C LYS A 438 -6.20 19.53 29.83
N ALA A 439 -6.27 20.72 29.26
CA ALA A 439 -5.14 21.46 28.76
C ALA A 439 -4.08 21.69 29.87
N GLY A 440 -2.81 21.73 29.50
CA GLY A 440 -1.70 21.88 30.44
C GLY A 440 -1.19 20.54 31.04
N SER A 441 -1.69 19.38 30.58
CA SER A 441 -1.23 18.09 31.13
C SER A 441 -0.09 17.45 30.33
N ASN A 442 -0.13 17.55 29.00
CA ASN A 442 0.86 16.98 28.08
C ASN A 442 1.08 17.86 26.85
N ASP A 443 0.85 19.14 26.97
CA ASP A 443 1.13 20.17 25.98
C ASP A 443 2.66 20.36 25.80
N LEU A 444 3.04 21.24 24.90
CA LEU A 444 4.44 21.60 24.73
C LEU A 444 4.91 22.39 25.94
N ASP A 445 5.95 21.91 26.62
CA ASP A 445 6.54 22.55 27.78
C ASP A 445 8.06 22.79 27.61
N GLY A 446 8.50 23.95 28.00
CA GLY A 446 9.91 24.25 28.36
C GLY A 446 10.88 24.23 27.20
N GLY A 447 10.53 24.75 26.04
CA GLY A 447 11.48 24.93 24.94
C GLY A 447 10.91 24.66 23.56
N VAL A 448 11.74 24.16 22.67
CA VAL A 448 11.44 23.98 21.24
C VAL A 448 11.36 22.50 20.90
N THR A 449 10.39 22.14 20.09
CA THR A 449 10.33 20.86 19.37
C THR A 449 10.37 21.11 17.87
N SER A 450 10.93 20.18 17.10
CA SER A 450 11.09 20.33 15.66
C SER A 450 10.77 19.05 14.88
N ALA A 451 10.28 19.23 13.65
CA ALA A 451 10.06 18.17 12.69
C ALA A 451 10.55 18.61 11.31
N ARG A 452 11.25 17.72 10.59
CA ARG A 452 11.83 18.02 9.28
C ARG A 452 11.31 17.06 8.22
N SER A 453 10.85 17.61 7.08
CA SER A 453 10.42 16.84 5.93
C SER A 453 11.56 16.03 5.29
N PRO A 454 11.27 15.00 4.48
CA PRO A 454 12.18 14.49 3.47
C PRO A 454 12.74 15.61 2.59
N ALA A 455 13.83 15.33 1.88
CA ALA A 455 14.37 16.27 0.89
C ALA A 455 13.47 16.24 -0.37
N VAL A 456 13.23 17.41 -0.91
CA VAL A 456 12.40 17.63 -2.09
C VAL A 456 13.17 18.42 -3.13
N GLN A 457 13.23 17.97 -4.37
CA GLN A 457 13.82 18.72 -5.46
C GLN A 457 12.77 19.64 -6.08
N LEU A 458 12.91 20.94 -5.93
CA LEU A 458 12.11 21.89 -6.69
C LEU A 458 12.71 22.03 -8.10
N GLY A 459 11.86 21.98 -9.12
CA GLY A 459 12.26 22.29 -10.48
C GLY A 459 12.65 23.76 -10.62
N THR A 460 13.28 24.12 -11.74
CA THR A 460 13.42 25.53 -12.13
C THR A 460 12.02 26.10 -12.33
N SER A 461 11.74 27.28 -11.80
CA SER A 461 10.40 27.88 -11.81
C SER A 461 9.78 27.87 -13.22
N GLY A 462 8.59 27.23 -13.33
CA GLY A 462 7.71 27.40 -14.48
C GLY A 462 6.94 28.73 -14.40
N SER A 463 5.94 28.90 -15.26
CA SER A 463 5.13 30.12 -15.35
C SER A 463 4.27 30.41 -14.10
N THR A 464 4.12 29.47 -13.16
CA THR A 464 3.22 29.58 -12.00
C THR A 464 3.95 29.75 -10.67
N GLY A 465 5.29 29.63 -10.62
CA GLY A 465 6.05 29.70 -9.36
C GLY A 465 5.89 28.45 -8.47
N TRP A 466 6.59 28.48 -7.32
CA TRP A 466 6.48 27.45 -6.28
C TRP A 466 5.81 28.03 -5.03
N THR A 467 4.85 27.30 -4.48
CA THR A 467 4.24 27.60 -3.17
C THR A 467 4.38 26.44 -2.21
N LEU A 468 4.31 26.73 -0.92
CA LEU A 468 4.08 25.78 0.16
C LEU A 468 2.74 26.14 0.79
N ASP A 469 1.76 25.30 0.58
CA ASP A 469 0.42 25.43 1.15
C ASP A 469 0.28 24.44 2.31
N PHE A 470 -0.22 24.90 3.45
CA PHE A 470 -0.43 24.03 4.60
C PHE A 470 -1.58 24.52 5.49
N ARG A 471 -2.13 23.60 6.26
CA ARG A 471 -3.11 23.87 7.31
C ARG A 471 -2.46 23.68 8.66
N TYR A 472 -2.71 24.62 9.56
CA TYR A 472 -2.17 24.56 10.92
C TYR A 472 -3.24 24.96 11.95
N THR A 473 -3.03 24.55 13.19
CA THR A 473 -3.71 25.09 14.36
C THR A 473 -2.65 25.48 15.38
N PHE A 474 -2.78 26.70 15.92
CA PHE A 474 -1.89 27.21 16.96
C PHE A 474 -2.77 27.83 18.05
N ALA A 475 -2.91 27.10 19.15
CA ALA A 475 -3.77 27.50 20.26
C ALA A 475 -2.93 27.76 21.51
N HIS A 476 -3.28 28.80 22.25
CA HIS A 476 -2.61 29.19 23.48
C HIS A 476 -3.57 29.88 24.45
N ASP A 477 -3.19 30.01 25.70
CA ASP A 477 -3.93 30.84 26.65
C ASP A 477 -3.41 32.29 26.69
N ALA A 478 -4.01 33.12 27.55
CA ALA A 478 -3.67 34.53 27.65
C ALA A 478 -2.32 34.82 28.37
N ARG A 479 -1.57 33.78 28.79
CA ARG A 479 -0.22 33.92 29.36
C ARG A 479 0.85 33.80 28.29
N SER A 480 0.48 33.43 27.08
CA SER A 480 1.38 33.28 25.95
C SER A 480 1.96 34.61 25.48
N SER A 481 3.10 34.54 24.82
CA SER A 481 3.88 35.70 24.34
C SER A 481 4.53 35.36 22.99
N ALA A 482 5.23 36.29 22.37
CA ALA A 482 6.00 36.03 21.15
C ALA A 482 7.22 35.08 21.36
N ALA A 483 7.48 34.62 22.59
CA ALA A 483 8.43 33.53 22.84
C ALA A 483 7.82 32.15 22.54
N ASP A 484 6.51 32.09 22.41
CA ASP A 484 5.72 30.91 22.03
C ASP A 484 5.34 31.06 20.55
N TYR A 485 5.75 30.14 19.72
CA TYR A 485 5.55 30.28 18.28
C TYR A 485 5.38 28.93 17.56
N LEU A 486 4.71 29.01 16.41
CA LEU A 486 4.80 28.00 15.34
C LEU A 486 5.58 28.63 14.18
N ARG A 487 6.69 28.01 13.80
CA ARG A 487 7.57 28.52 12.73
C ARG A 487 7.79 27.46 11.66
N VAL A 488 7.75 27.88 10.40
CA VAL A 488 8.11 27.05 9.25
C VAL A 488 9.32 27.69 8.55
N SER A 489 10.34 26.89 8.31
CA SER A 489 11.55 27.29 7.61
C SER A 489 11.86 26.36 6.45
N VAL A 490 12.42 26.89 5.37
CA VAL A 490 12.90 26.15 4.21
C VAL A 490 14.40 26.39 4.08
N ASN A 491 15.20 25.32 4.12
CA ASN A 491 16.66 25.38 4.09
C ASN A 491 17.25 26.39 5.10
N GLY A 492 16.64 26.51 6.28
CA GLY A 492 17.08 27.42 7.34
C GLY A 492 16.56 28.86 7.23
N THR A 493 15.85 29.20 6.16
CA THR A 493 15.19 30.51 6.02
C THR A 493 13.76 30.40 6.54
N THR A 494 13.39 31.22 7.54
CA THR A 494 12.00 31.30 8.01
C THR A 494 11.11 31.85 6.91
N VAL A 495 10.06 31.12 6.58
CA VAL A 495 9.10 31.48 5.54
C VAL A 495 7.69 31.73 6.10
N PHE A 496 7.43 31.26 7.32
CA PHE A 496 6.18 31.50 8.05
C PHE A 496 6.44 31.49 9.55
N GLU A 497 5.71 32.34 10.28
CA GLU A 497 5.71 32.37 11.74
C GLU A 497 4.36 32.83 12.27
N ALA A 498 3.85 32.13 13.27
CA ALA A 498 2.69 32.53 14.06
C ALA A 498 3.11 32.60 15.54
N ASP A 499 3.01 33.80 16.12
CA ASP A 499 3.42 34.09 17.49
C ASP A 499 2.26 34.00 18.47
N GLY A 500 2.55 33.55 19.67
CA GLY A 500 1.65 33.65 20.80
C GLY A 500 1.40 35.09 21.23
N SER A 501 0.33 35.31 21.94
CA SER A 501 -0.08 36.65 22.41
C SER A 501 -0.76 36.60 23.76
N ALA A 502 -0.85 37.74 24.42
CA ALA A 502 -1.54 37.88 25.72
C ALA A 502 -3.08 37.79 25.62
N THR A 503 -3.57 37.16 24.56
CA THR A 503 -5.02 36.88 24.36
C THR A 503 -5.22 35.38 24.23
N ASN A 504 -6.39 34.88 24.63
CA ASN A 504 -6.71 33.47 24.48
C ASN A 504 -6.98 33.12 23.00
N ALA A 505 -6.28 32.13 22.46
CA ALA A 505 -6.53 31.56 21.14
C ALA A 505 -6.99 30.11 21.26
N ASN A 506 -8.11 29.78 20.64
CA ASN A 506 -8.63 28.42 20.59
C ASN A 506 -8.18 27.73 19.31
N ALA A 507 -8.10 26.40 19.38
CA ALA A 507 -7.72 25.58 18.23
C ALA A 507 -8.76 25.72 17.10
N ALA A 508 -8.27 26.16 15.94
CA ALA A 508 -9.01 26.22 14.69
C ALA A 508 -8.04 25.98 13.53
N TRP A 509 -8.45 25.23 12.54
CA TRP A 509 -7.66 25.06 11.34
C TRP A 509 -7.59 26.36 10.54
N THR A 510 -6.37 26.78 10.25
CA THR A 510 -6.05 27.99 9.50
C THR A 510 -5.20 27.60 8.29
N GLU A 511 -5.45 28.23 7.16
CA GLU A 511 -4.68 28.06 5.94
C GLU A 511 -3.52 29.05 5.88
N ALA A 512 -2.37 28.59 5.38
CA ALA A 512 -1.23 29.43 5.04
C ALA A 512 -0.65 29.00 3.69
N THR A 513 -0.36 30.00 2.84
CA THR A 513 0.32 29.86 1.55
C THR A 513 1.59 30.71 1.58
N VAL A 514 2.73 30.11 1.25
CA VAL A 514 4.03 30.77 1.25
C VAL A 514 4.69 30.63 -0.10
N ASN A 515 5.19 31.74 -0.67
CA ASN A 515 5.95 31.71 -1.91
C ASN A 515 7.35 31.12 -1.69
N LEU A 516 7.73 30.15 -2.52
CA LEU A 516 9.01 29.44 -2.49
C LEU A 516 9.86 29.69 -3.77
N ASP A 517 9.55 30.67 -4.58
CA ASP A 517 10.28 30.94 -5.84
C ASP A 517 11.78 31.19 -5.62
N ALA A 518 12.17 31.74 -4.46
CA ALA A 518 13.57 31.93 -4.08
C ALA A 518 14.36 30.60 -3.96
N PHE A 519 13.67 29.48 -3.88
CA PHE A 519 14.24 28.14 -3.77
C PHE A 519 14.12 27.31 -5.06
N ALA A 520 13.62 27.91 -6.14
CA ALA A 520 13.48 27.22 -7.43
C ALA A 520 14.83 26.63 -7.89
N GLY A 521 14.79 25.39 -8.40
CA GLY A 521 15.98 24.65 -8.82
C GLY A 521 16.80 24.04 -7.68
N GLN A 522 16.42 24.25 -6.41
CA GLN A 522 17.15 23.74 -5.24
C GLN A 522 16.50 22.46 -4.70
N GLN A 523 17.33 21.65 -4.04
CA GLN A 523 16.83 20.66 -3.12
C GLN A 523 16.49 21.33 -1.79
N VAL A 524 15.26 21.19 -1.34
CA VAL A 524 14.75 21.83 -0.13
C VAL A 524 14.32 20.81 0.93
N ARG A 525 14.29 21.29 2.18
CA ARG A 525 13.63 20.61 3.31
C ARG A 525 12.82 21.63 4.08
N VAL A 526 11.59 21.24 4.41
CA VAL A 526 10.73 22.02 5.30
C VAL A 526 11.05 21.63 6.75
N LEU A 527 11.29 22.60 7.61
CA LEU A 527 11.46 22.43 9.05
C LEU A 527 10.30 23.14 9.74
N VAL A 528 9.50 22.41 10.48
CA VAL A 528 8.44 22.93 11.36
C VAL A 528 8.97 22.94 12.78
N GLN A 529 8.82 24.05 13.48
CA GLN A 529 9.20 24.20 14.88
C GLN A 529 8.03 24.78 15.68
N ALA A 530 7.80 24.23 16.85
CA ALA A 530 6.92 24.82 17.85
C ALA A 530 7.72 25.11 19.11
N ALA A 531 7.43 26.22 19.75
CA ALA A 531 8.08 26.63 20.99
C ALA A 531 7.07 27.02 22.05
N ASP A 532 7.35 26.64 23.29
CA ASP A 532 6.83 27.23 24.52
C ASP A 532 8.01 27.82 25.31
N GLY A 533 8.21 29.13 25.17
CA GLY A 533 9.30 29.86 25.78
C GLY A 533 8.93 30.63 27.04
N GLY A 534 7.66 30.63 27.41
CA GLY A 534 7.10 31.29 28.59
C GLY A 534 6.93 30.35 29.79
N PRO A 535 6.79 30.84 31.00
CA PRO A 535 6.40 30.04 32.14
C PRO A 535 4.90 29.73 32.07
N ASP A 536 4.57 28.44 32.02
CA ASP A 536 3.20 27.90 32.13
C ASP A 536 2.20 28.43 31.09
N SER A 537 2.62 28.77 29.87
CA SER A 537 1.71 29.00 28.75
C SER A 537 1.27 27.66 28.14
N LEU A 538 0.06 27.63 27.60
CA LEU A 538 -0.43 26.50 26.81
C LEU A 538 -0.13 26.76 25.35
N VAL A 539 0.60 25.86 24.70
CA VAL A 539 0.91 25.92 23.26
C VAL A 539 0.67 24.57 22.61
#